data_0762ad39ba2ea7a1d725219a15ac485e
#
_entry.id   0762ad39ba2ea7a1d725219a15ac485e
#
_cell.length_a   1.000
_cell.length_b   1.000
_cell.length_c   1.000
_cell.angle_alpha   90.00
_cell.angle_beta   90.00
_cell.angle_gamma   90.00
#
_symmetry.space_group_name_H-M   'P 1'
#
loop_
_entity.id
_entity.type
_entity.pdbx_description
1 polymer ?
#
loop_
_entity_poly.entity_id
_entity_poly.type
_entity_poly.pdbx_seq_one_letter_code
_entity_poly.pdbx_strand_id
1 'polypeptide(L)'
;MDYKKVFAMKREREKKIASVCPTITNNSGIYVFYRNDETGLKMCYCGQARHLKERCASHLAEYDHIGLSLKKRGFYSEENPYGWKLIAKECAEDKLDENEKLTITHFGNNGYQLYNVTAGGQGKGKRNIAEGKSNKGYRDGLIQGRKNASREIANLFEKHLVVSKKSEKPNKIQEKALAKFNEFLEFHKAESEG
;
A
#
# COMPACT_ATOMS: atom_id res chain seq x y z
N MET A 1 26.30 1.67 -19.04
CA MET A 1 25.84 1.36 -17.65
C MET A 1 26.90 0.50 -17.00
N ASP A 2 27.46 0.89 -15.85
CA ASP A 2 28.51 0.14 -15.17
C ASP A 2 27.93 -1.07 -14.43
N TYR A 3 28.00 -2.24 -15.05
CA TYR A 3 27.48 -3.51 -14.50
C TYR A 3 28.06 -3.84 -13.11
N LYS A 4 29.32 -3.50 -12.85
CA LYS A 4 29.98 -3.73 -11.54
C LYS A 4 29.29 -2.93 -10.44
N LYS A 5 28.90 -1.69 -10.70
CA LYS A 5 28.12 -0.84 -9.77
C LYS A 5 26.73 -1.42 -9.49
N VAL A 6 26.04 -1.89 -10.51
CA VAL A 6 24.70 -2.49 -10.35
C VAL A 6 24.75 -3.75 -9.48
N PHE A 7 25.73 -4.63 -9.72
CA PHE A 7 25.92 -5.83 -8.90
C PHE A 7 26.32 -5.51 -7.45
N ALA A 8 27.15 -4.50 -7.24
CA ALA A 8 27.52 -4.07 -5.89
C ALA A 8 26.28 -3.56 -5.12
N MET A 9 25.46 -2.70 -5.72
CA MET A 9 24.21 -2.20 -5.12
C MET A 9 23.22 -3.33 -4.81
N LYS A 10 23.09 -4.32 -5.71
CA LYS A 10 22.21 -5.49 -5.46
C LYS A 10 22.70 -6.26 -4.23
N ARG A 11 23.99 -6.56 -4.14
CA ARG A 11 24.59 -7.27 -2.99
C ARG A 11 24.40 -6.50 -1.68
N GLU A 12 24.54 -5.18 -1.69
CA GLU A 12 24.34 -4.37 -0.48
C GLU A 12 22.88 -4.42 0.00
N ARG A 13 21.90 -4.34 -0.92
CA ARG A 13 20.49 -4.49 -0.59
C ARG A 13 20.19 -5.88 -0.02
N GLU A 14 20.73 -6.94 -0.62
CA GLU A 14 20.59 -8.31 -0.11
C GLU A 14 21.19 -8.49 1.28
N LYS A 15 22.38 -7.90 1.55
CA LYS A 15 22.99 -7.89 2.89
C LYS A 15 22.09 -7.17 3.89
N LYS A 16 21.52 -6.02 3.51
CA LYS A 16 20.58 -5.28 4.36
C LYS A 16 19.33 -6.10 4.68
N ILE A 17 18.77 -6.81 3.73
CA ILE A 17 17.64 -7.71 3.96
C ILE A 17 18.03 -8.86 4.91
N ALA A 18 19.18 -9.47 4.70
CA ALA A 18 19.68 -10.54 5.55
C ALA A 18 19.96 -10.06 7.00
N SER A 19 20.38 -8.81 7.20
CA SER A 19 20.54 -8.26 8.56
C SER A 19 19.22 -8.04 9.28
N VAL A 20 18.13 -7.72 8.55
CA VAL A 20 16.78 -7.51 9.11
C VAL A 20 16.03 -8.84 9.33
N CYS A 21 16.23 -9.80 8.45
CA CYS A 21 15.63 -11.12 8.52
C CYS A 21 16.73 -12.19 8.31
N PRO A 22 17.48 -12.57 9.36
CA PRO A 22 18.63 -13.48 9.24
C PRO A 22 18.28 -14.87 8.71
N THR A 23 17.03 -15.29 8.88
CA THR A 23 16.53 -16.61 8.42
C THR A 23 16.08 -16.61 6.96
N ILE A 24 16.12 -15.46 6.27
CA ILE A 24 15.66 -15.39 4.88
C ILE A 24 16.63 -16.12 3.95
N THR A 25 16.09 -17.05 3.19
CA THR A 25 16.82 -17.72 2.10
C THR A 25 16.49 -17.11 0.75
N ASN A 26 17.03 -17.66 -0.33
CA ASN A 26 16.64 -17.28 -1.69
C ASN A 26 15.71 -18.33 -2.34
N ASN A 27 15.11 -19.20 -1.56
CA ASN A 27 14.11 -20.15 -2.02
C ASN A 27 12.74 -19.45 -2.27
N SER A 28 11.80 -20.17 -2.86
CA SER A 28 10.43 -19.70 -3.07
C SER A 28 9.66 -19.58 -1.76
N GLY A 29 8.77 -18.59 -1.65
CA GLY A 29 7.97 -18.41 -0.44
C GLY A 29 7.22 -17.08 -0.39
N ILE A 30 6.67 -16.83 0.79
CA ILE A 30 5.89 -15.64 1.13
C ILE A 30 6.73 -14.76 2.06
N TYR A 31 6.62 -13.45 1.88
CA TYR A 31 7.23 -12.46 2.77
C TYR A 31 6.21 -11.41 3.19
N VAL A 32 6.39 -10.85 4.37
CA VAL A 32 5.54 -9.78 4.90
C VAL A 32 6.43 -8.70 5.51
N PHE A 33 6.29 -7.50 4.99
CA PHE A 33 6.72 -6.29 5.68
C PHE A 33 5.56 -5.82 6.57
N TYR A 34 5.80 -5.56 7.85
CA TYR A 34 4.77 -5.09 8.77
C TYR A 34 5.35 -4.09 9.77
N ARG A 35 4.51 -3.19 10.24
CA ARG A 35 4.86 -2.17 11.24
C ARG A 35 3.62 -1.70 12.00
N ASN A 36 3.85 -1.17 13.17
CA ASN A 36 2.87 -0.33 13.85
C ASN A 36 3.37 1.12 13.79
N ASP A 37 2.47 2.09 13.66
CA ASP A 37 2.87 3.49 13.79
C ASP A 37 2.69 4.00 15.23
N GLU A 38 3.00 5.27 15.42
CA GLU A 38 2.91 5.95 16.72
C GLU A 38 1.49 5.99 17.29
N THR A 39 0.47 5.90 16.43
CA THR A 39 -0.94 5.87 16.83
C THR A 39 -1.46 4.46 17.11
N GLY A 40 -0.61 3.44 16.96
CA GLY A 40 -0.98 2.03 17.09
C GLY A 40 -1.61 1.44 15.82
N LEU A 41 -1.65 2.18 14.70
CA LEU A 41 -2.15 1.67 13.44
C LEU A 41 -1.19 0.61 12.89
N LYS A 42 -1.72 -0.59 12.68
CA LYS A 42 -1.00 -1.74 12.14
C LYS A 42 -1.03 -1.71 10.62
N MET A 43 0.12 -1.83 9.99
CA MET A 43 0.25 -1.83 8.53
C MET A 43 1.05 -3.04 8.07
N CYS A 44 0.69 -3.63 6.94
CA CYS A 44 1.49 -4.68 6.33
C CYS A 44 1.43 -4.67 4.81
N TYR A 45 2.45 -5.28 4.21
CA TYR A 45 2.53 -5.60 2.80
C TYR A 45 2.94 -7.06 2.68
N CYS A 46 2.09 -7.87 2.07
CA CYS A 46 2.34 -9.29 1.81
C CYS A 46 2.74 -9.48 0.35
N GLY A 47 3.69 -10.35 0.11
CA GLY A 47 4.11 -10.68 -1.25
C GLY A 47 4.67 -12.09 -1.35
N GLN A 48 4.75 -12.58 -2.57
CA GLN A 48 5.32 -13.87 -2.92
C GLN A 48 6.54 -13.72 -3.82
N ALA A 49 7.43 -14.67 -3.80
CA ALA A 49 8.59 -14.72 -4.69
C ALA A 49 9.11 -16.14 -4.88
N ARG A 50 9.69 -16.40 -6.07
CA ARG A 50 10.52 -17.58 -6.32
C ARG A 50 11.91 -17.44 -5.69
N HIS A 51 12.37 -16.20 -5.52
CA HIS A 51 13.64 -15.83 -4.91
C HIS A 51 13.40 -14.80 -3.83
N LEU A 52 13.08 -15.25 -2.59
CA LEU A 52 12.65 -14.40 -1.48
C LEU A 52 13.60 -13.25 -1.18
N LYS A 53 14.88 -13.56 -0.92
CA LYS A 53 15.87 -12.55 -0.55
C LYS A 53 16.08 -11.51 -1.65
N GLU A 54 16.18 -11.97 -2.90
CA GLU A 54 16.33 -11.07 -4.06
C GLU A 54 15.10 -10.18 -4.25
N ARG A 55 13.89 -10.73 -4.10
CA ARG A 55 12.65 -9.97 -4.21
C ARG A 55 12.51 -8.93 -3.11
N CYS A 56 12.76 -9.30 -1.86
CA CYS A 56 12.76 -8.34 -0.74
C CYS A 56 13.80 -7.23 -0.95
N ALA A 57 14.99 -7.57 -1.45
CA ALA A 57 16.03 -6.60 -1.77
C ALA A 57 15.64 -5.66 -2.92
N SER A 58 14.83 -6.13 -3.87
CA SER A 58 14.36 -5.30 -4.99
C SER A 58 13.46 -4.14 -4.54
N HIS A 59 12.71 -4.30 -3.45
CA HIS A 59 11.91 -3.21 -2.86
C HIS A 59 12.78 -2.05 -2.35
N LEU A 60 14.04 -2.32 -1.96
CA LEU A 60 14.97 -1.27 -1.55
C LEU A 60 15.49 -0.41 -2.72
N ALA A 61 15.09 -0.73 -3.96
CA ALA A 61 15.34 0.11 -5.13
C ALA A 61 14.36 1.28 -5.27
N GLU A 62 13.35 1.38 -4.40
CA GLU A 62 12.42 2.51 -4.30
C GLU A 62 11.52 2.74 -5.53
N TYR A 63 11.29 1.70 -6.33
CA TYR A 63 10.45 1.79 -7.53
C TYR A 63 8.96 1.60 -7.26
N ASP A 64 8.60 1.07 -6.09
CA ASP A 64 7.22 0.81 -5.70
C ASP A 64 6.85 1.50 -4.37
N HIS A 65 5.56 1.51 -4.07
CA HIS A 65 5.01 2.18 -2.88
C HIS A 65 5.55 1.63 -1.56
N ILE A 66 5.85 0.32 -1.48
CA ILE A 66 6.48 -0.25 -0.28
C ILE A 66 7.94 0.17 -0.18
N GLY A 67 8.68 0.21 -1.29
CA GLY A 67 10.06 0.69 -1.33
C GLY A 67 10.18 2.14 -0.89
N LEU A 68 9.30 3.03 -1.36
CA LEU A 68 9.23 4.42 -0.90
C LEU A 68 8.92 4.53 0.59
N SER A 69 8.03 3.66 1.10
CA SER A 69 7.71 3.62 2.52
C SER A 69 8.88 3.09 3.36
N LEU A 70 9.59 2.07 2.89
CA LEU A 70 10.82 1.56 3.52
C LEU A 70 11.90 2.64 3.59
N LYS A 71 12.08 3.43 2.53
CA LYS A 71 12.99 4.58 2.54
C LYS A 71 12.61 5.61 3.58
N LYS A 72 11.34 5.99 3.63
CA LYS A 72 10.83 7.04 4.53
C LYS A 72 10.86 6.64 6.00
N ARG A 73 10.54 5.37 6.31
CA ARG A 73 10.31 4.90 7.68
C ARG A 73 11.46 4.06 8.23
N GLY A 74 12.32 3.52 7.38
CA GLY A 74 13.39 2.61 7.76
C GLY A 74 12.90 1.25 8.25
N PHE A 75 13.85 0.42 8.66
CA PHE A 75 13.57 -0.82 9.36
C PHE A 75 13.49 -0.60 10.87
N TYR A 76 12.82 -1.51 11.53
CA TYR A 76 12.73 -1.56 12.98
C TYR A 76 14.13 -1.70 13.61
N SER A 77 14.38 -0.90 14.65
CA SER A 77 15.50 -1.01 15.59
C SER A 77 15.05 -0.47 16.93
N GLU A 78 15.91 -0.53 17.95
CA GLU A 78 15.62 0.08 19.26
C GLU A 78 15.44 1.60 19.14
N GLU A 79 16.22 2.25 18.26
CA GLU A 79 16.11 3.69 17.99
C GLU A 79 14.93 4.02 17.04
N ASN A 80 14.42 3.02 16.31
CA ASN A 80 13.30 3.18 15.37
C ASN A 80 12.18 2.14 15.61
N PRO A 81 11.44 2.24 16.73
CA PRO A 81 10.44 1.25 17.12
C PRO A 81 9.24 1.18 16.17
N TYR A 82 9.04 2.19 15.36
CA TYR A 82 7.95 2.28 14.37
C TYR A 82 8.38 1.92 12.94
N GLY A 83 9.61 1.44 12.77
CA GLY A 83 10.15 0.98 11.49
C GLY A 83 9.52 -0.34 11.02
N TRP A 84 9.78 -0.67 9.76
CA TRP A 84 9.29 -1.91 9.15
C TRP A 84 10.05 -3.13 9.67
N LYS A 85 9.30 -4.17 10.01
CA LYS A 85 9.81 -5.52 10.29
C LYS A 85 9.59 -6.40 9.06
N LEU A 86 10.43 -7.42 8.89
CA LEU A 86 10.33 -8.38 7.80
C LEU A 86 10.28 -9.79 8.35
N ILE A 87 9.30 -10.56 7.91
CA ILE A 87 9.26 -12.02 8.09
C ILE A 87 9.13 -12.68 6.72
N ALA A 88 9.69 -13.86 6.58
CA ALA A 88 9.60 -14.67 5.38
C ALA A 88 9.42 -16.15 5.74
N LYS A 89 8.66 -16.88 4.92
CA LYS A 89 8.40 -18.29 5.07
C LYS A 89 8.48 -18.97 3.71
N GLU A 90 9.31 -20.00 3.63
CA GLU A 90 9.44 -20.80 2.41
C GLU A 90 8.17 -21.63 2.16
N CYS A 91 7.84 -21.80 0.91
CA CYS A 91 6.85 -22.75 0.43
C CYS A 91 7.13 -23.13 -1.02
N ALA A 92 6.53 -24.22 -1.48
CA ALA A 92 6.66 -24.70 -2.84
C ALA A 92 6.07 -23.68 -3.84
N GLU A 93 6.65 -23.61 -5.04
CA GLU A 93 6.26 -22.62 -6.05
C GLU A 93 4.79 -22.72 -6.49
N ASP A 94 4.26 -23.93 -6.57
CA ASP A 94 2.86 -24.21 -6.92
C ASP A 94 1.87 -23.75 -5.83
N LYS A 95 2.35 -23.49 -4.61
CA LYS A 95 1.57 -22.99 -3.48
C LYS A 95 1.70 -21.49 -3.21
N LEU A 96 2.46 -20.78 -4.01
CA LEU A 96 2.71 -19.34 -3.79
C LEU A 96 1.42 -18.52 -3.78
N ASP A 97 0.58 -18.65 -4.80
CA ASP A 97 -0.66 -17.86 -4.92
C ASP A 97 -1.65 -18.15 -3.78
N GLU A 98 -1.76 -19.42 -3.39
CA GLU A 98 -2.63 -19.85 -2.28
C GLU A 98 -2.13 -19.26 -0.95
N ASN A 99 -0.84 -19.43 -0.66
CA ASN A 99 -0.24 -18.94 0.58
C ASN A 99 -0.22 -17.41 0.66
N GLU A 100 0.00 -16.69 -0.45
CA GLU A 100 -0.10 -15.23 -0.46
C GLU A 100 -1.51 -14.77 -0.07
N LYS A 101 -2.56 -15.37 -0.67
CA LYS A 101 -3.96 -15.05 -0.34
C LYS A 101 -4.29 -15.33 1.12
N LEU A 102 -3.86 -16.50 1.63
CA LEU A 102 -4.06 -16.86 3.04
C LEU A 102 -3.35 -15.87 3.96
N THR A 103 -2.14 -15.44 3.62
CA THR A 103 -1.36 -14.49 4.39
C THR A 103 -2.03 -13.11 4.40
N ILE A 104 -2.47 -12.61 3.23
CA ILE A 104 -3.21 -11.35 3.11
C ILE A 104 -4.48 -11.39 3.97
N THR A 105 -5.24 -12.47 3.88
CA THR A 105 -6.47 -12.67 4.67
C THR A 105 -6.17 -12.71 6.16
N HIS A 106 -5.13 -13.43 6.57
CA HIS A 106 -4.72 -13.53 7.96
C HIS A 106 -4.37 -12.15 8.55
N PHE A 107 -3.52 -11.38 7.89
CA PHE A 107 -3.14 -10.05 8.36
C PHE A 107 -4.33 -9.08 8.35
N GLY A 108 -5.17 -9.12 7.32
CA GLY A 108 -6.40 -8.32 7.27
C GLY A 108 -7.35 -8.62 8.43
N ASN A 109 -7.56 -9.90 8.76
CA ASN A 109 -8.43 -10.32 9.88
C ASN A 109 -7.84 -9.94 11.27
N ASN A 110 -6.51 -9.77 11.36
CA ASN A 110 -5.82 -9.34 12.59
C ASN A 110 -5.67 -7.81 12.70
N GLY A 111 -6.42 -7.05 11.89
CA GLY A 111 -6.51 -5.60 11.99
C GLY A 111 -5.36 -4.85 11.31
N TYR A 112 -4.58 -5.50 10.44
CA TYR A 112 -3.57 -4.82 9.66
C TYR A 112 -4.19 -4.13 8.45
N GLN A 113 -3.79 -2.89 8.24
CA GLN A 113 -4.02 -2.17 7.01
C GLN A 113 -3.07 -2.68 5.92
N LEU A 114 -3.65 -3.18 4.83
CA LEU A 114 -2.89 -3.77 3.73
C LEU A 114 -2.36 -2.69 2.78
N TYR A 115 -1.06 -2.72 2.52
CA TYR A 115 -0.40 -1.92 1.46
C TYR A 115 -0.52 -2.57 0.09
N ASN A 116 -1.06 -3.78 0.01
CA ASN A 116 -1.27 -4.49 -1.25
C ASN A 116 -2.27 -3.74 -2.14
N VAL A 117 -1.91 -3.56 -3.42
CA VAL A 117 -2.81 -2.96 -4.42
C VAL A 117 -3.78 -4.00 -4.99
N THR A 118 -3.41 -5.29 -4.89
CA THR A 118 -4.21 -6.43 -5.36
C THR A 118 -4.30 -7.50 -4.27
N ALA A 119 -5.34 -8.31 -4.32
CA ALA A 119 -5.60 -9.36 -3.34
C ALA A 119 -4.69 -10.60 -3.46
N GLY A 120 -3.53 -10.49 -4.12
CA GLY A 120 -2.59 -11.58 -4.36
C GLY A 120 -2.86 -12.36 -5.66
N GLY A 121 -1.82 -12.98 -6.20
CA GLY A 121 -1.84 -13.74 -7.45
C GLY A 121 -1.20 -13.01 -8.61
N GLN A 122 -0.21 -13.64 -9.24
CA GLN A 122 0.45 -13.07 -10.41
C GLN A 122 -0.49 -13.02 -11.61
N GLY A 123 -0.78 -11.82 -12.10
CA GLY A 123 -1.21 -11.57 -13.48
C GLY A 123 -2.66 -11.89 -13.86
N LYS A 124 -3.52 -12.33 -12.97
CA LYS A 124 -4.94 -12.53 -13.27
C LYS A 124 -5.78 -11.35 -12.80
N GLY A 125 -5.78 -10.28 -13.60
CA GLY A 125 -6.77 -9.19 -13.56
C GLY A 125 -6.93 -8.47 -12.23
N LYS A 126 -7.13 -7.18 -12.28
CA LYS A 126 -7.47 -6.30 -11.16
C LYS A 126 -8.72 -6.80 -10.40
N ARG A 127 -8.57 -7.77 -9.51
CA ARG A 127 -9.58 -7.99 -8.48
C ARG A 127 -9.29 -7.00 -7.36
N ASN A 128 -10.21 -6.09 -7.14
CA ASN A 128 -10.12 -5.09 -6.08
C ASN A 128 -9.87 -5.76 -4.73
N ILE A 129 -8.99 -5.19 -3.92
CA ILE A 129 -8.77 -5.48 -2.49
C ILE A 129 -10.10 -5.48 -1.71
N ALA A 130 -11.16 -4.88 -2.23
CA ALA A 130 -12.51 -4.88 -1.66
C ALA A 130 -13.10 -6.30 -1.43
N GLU A 131 -12.62 -7.33 -2.13
CA GLU A 131 -13.02 -8.73 -1.90
C GLU A 131 -12.16 -9.47 -0.87
N GLY A 132 -10.92 -9.04 -0.65
CA GLY A 132 -10.15 -9.43 0.53
C GLY A 132 -10.53 -8.46 1.65
N LYS A 133 -11.44 -8.87 2.54
CA LYS A 133 -11.99 -8.08 3.64
C LYS A 133 -10.94 -7.18 4.30
N SER A 134 -10.78 -5.95 3.79
CA SER A 134 -10.15 -4.91 4.60
C SER A 134 -10.97 -4.77 5.87
N ASN A 135 -10.30 -4.67 7.02
CA ASN A 135 -10.95 -4.51 8.30
C ASN A 135 -12.09 -3.47 8.17
N LYS A 136 -13.31 -3.80 8.63
CA LYS A 136 -14.49 -2.92 8.50
C LYS A 136 -14.16 -1.49 8.97
N GLY A 137 -13.46 -1.34 10.08
CA GLY A 137 -13.05 -0.05 10.62
C GLY A 137 -12.12 0.77 9.73
N TYR A 138 -11.28 0.14 8.90
CA TYR A 138 -10.44 0.86 7.94
C TYR A 138 -11.26 1.43 6.77
N ARG A 139 -12.18 0.64 6.21
CA ARG A 139 -13.08 1.14 5.16
C ARG A 139 -13.97 2.25 5.67
N ASP A 140 -14.51 2.08 6.87
CA ASP A 140 -15.34 3.08 7.52
C ASP A 140 -14.53 4.36 7.77
N GLY A 141 -13.27 4.23 8.22
CA GLY A 141 -12.35 5.35 8.39
C GLY A 141 -12.00 6.08 7.10
N LEU A 142 -11.79 5.36 5.98
CA LEU A 142 -11.59 5.98 4.67
C LEU A 142 -12.82 6.74 4.19
N ILE A 143 -14.00 6.14 4.33
CA ILE A 143 -15.28 6.77 3.96
C ILE A 143 -15.51 7.99 4.83
N GLN A 144 -15.33 7.87 6.15
CA GLN A 144 -15.49 8.98 7.07
C GLN A 144 -14.48 10.09 6.83
N GLY A 145 -13.21 9.76 6.58
CA GLY A 145 -12.18 10.73 6.20
C GLY A 145 -12.53 11.48 4.92
N ARG A 146 -13.04 10.78 3.91
CA ARG A 146 -13.50 11.40 2.68
C ARG A 146 -14.73 12.29 2.90
N LYS A 147 -15.69 11.87 3.75
CA LYS A 147 -16.85 12.70 4.14
C LYS A 147 -16.42 13.98 4.87
N ASN A 148 -15.46 13.87 5.79
CA ASN A 148 -14.95 15.03 6.53
C ASN A 148 -14.24 16.02 5.59
N ALA A 149 -13.36 15.53 4.72
CA ALA A 149 -12.69 16.36 3.72
C ALA A 149 -13.69 17.02 2.75
N SER A 150 -14.68 16.27 2.26
CA SER A 150 -15.77 16.79 1.42
C SER A 150 -16.53 17.93 2.12
N ARG A 151 -16.92 17.74 3.37
CA ARG A 151 -17.64 18.75 4.18
C ARG A 151 -16.81 20.02 4.40
N GLU A 152 -15.54 19.85 4.77
CA GLU A 152 -14.63 20.96 5.01
C GLU A 152 -14.43 21.80 3.73
N ILE A 153 -14.16 21.14 2.60
CA ILE A 153 -13.97 21.79 1.31
C ILE A 153 -15.29 22.42 0.83
N ALA A 154 -16.43 21.74 0.96
CA ALA A 154 -17.73 22.31 0.59
C ALA A 154 -18.01 23.61 1.35
N ASN A 155 -17.76 23.65 2.67
CA ASN A 155 -17.93 24.86 3.48
C ASN A 155 -17.04 26.04 3.01
N LEU A 156 -15.80 25.76 2.58
CA LEU A 156 -14.91 26.79 2.05
C LEU A 156 -15.43 27.36 0.72
N PHE A 157 -15.90 26.49 -0.16
CA PHE A 157 -16.43 26.92 -1.45
C PHE A 157 -17.76 27.64 -1.34
N GLU A 158 -18.69 27.15 -0.51
CA GLU A 158 -19.99 27.81 -0.32
C GLU A 158 -19.88 29.22 0.26
N LYS A 159 -18.87 29.48 1.09
CA LYS A 159 -18.72 30.77 1.80
C LYS A 159 -17.73 31.73 1.16
N HIS A 160 -16.70 31.22 0.52
CA HIS A 160 -15.52 32.04 0.22
C HIS A 160 -14.97 31.90 -1.19
N LEU A 161 -15.33 30.84 -1.94
CA LEU A 161 -14.69 30.53 -3.21
C LEU A 161 -15.71 30.20 -4.29
N VAL A 162 -15.33 30.48 -5.54
CA VAL A 162 -16.10 30.08 -6.72
C VAL A 162 -15.22 29.20 -7.59
N VAL A 163 -15.76 28.05 -8.02
CA VAL A 163 -15.08 27.16 -8.97
C VAL A 163 -15.57 27.45 -10.36
N SER A 164 -14.65 27.80 -11.24
CA SER A 164 -14.94 27.99 -12.66
C SER A 164 -14.00 27.13 -13.53
N LYS A 165 -14.43 26.87 -14.75
CA LYS A 165 -13.58 26.25 -15.76
C LYS A 165 -12.48 27.22 -16.18
N LYS A 166 -11.27 26.70 -16.48
CA LYS A 166 -10.11 27.53 -16.89
C LYS A 166 -10.30 28.22 -18.24
N SER A 167 -11.32 27.88 -19.03
CA SER A 167 -11.57 28.42 -20.36
C SER A 167 -13.05 28.73 -20.55
N GLU A 168 -13.35 29.82 -21.24
CA GLU A 168 -14.71 30.16 -21.63
C GLU A 168 -15.35 29.17 -22.59
N LYS A 169 -14.51 28.43 -23.37
CA LYS A 169 -14.94 27.29 -24.21
C LYS A 169 -14.36 26.00 -23.67
N PRO A 170 -14.99 25.43 -22.64
CA PRO A 170 -14.45 24.22 -21.98
C PRO A 170 -14.51 23.01 -22.89
N ASN A 171 -13.49 22.15 -22.80
CA ASN A 171 -13.48 20.85 -23.45
C ASN A 171 -14.12 19.78 -22.54
N LYS A 172 -14.42 18.61 -23.12
CA LYS A 172 -15.03 17.46 -22.39
C LYS A 172 -14.25 17.04 -21.14
N ILE A 173 -12.92 17.25 -21.10
CA ILE A 173 -12.08 16.90 -19.93
C ILE A 173 -12.36 17.86 -18.79
N GLN A 174 -12.46 19.16 -19.07
CA GLN A 174 -12.77 20.20 -18.06
C GLN A 174 -14.20 20.05 -17.53
N GLU A 175 -15.15 19.64 -18.37
CA GLU A 175 -16.52 19.34 -17.95
C GLU A 175 -16.57 18.13 -17.00
N LYS A 176 -15.87 17.05 -17.34
CA LYS A 176 -15.76 15.87 -16.46
C LYS A 176 -15.03 16.19 -15.15
N ALA A 177 -14.02 17.06 -15.18
CA ALA A 177 -13.31 17.46 -13.96
C ALA A 177 -14.22 18.27 -13.02
N LEU A 178 -15.01 19.21 -13.55
CA LEU A 178 -15.98 19.96 -12.76
C LEU A 178 -17.07 19.07 -12.20
N ALA A 179 -17.61 18.12 -13.00
CA ALA A 179 -18.60 17.17 -12.54
C ALA A 179 -18.07 16.31 -11.37
N LYS A 180 -16.85 15.77 -11.49
CA LYS A 180 -16.20 15.01 -10.40
C LYS A 180 -15.95 15.85 -9.15
N PHE A 181 -15.62 17.12 -9.31
CA PHE A 181 -15.43 18.02 -8.19
C PHE A 181 -16.75 18.27 -7.46
N ASN A 182 -17.83 18.54 -8.19
CA ASN A 182 -19.16 18.72 -7.61
C ASN A 182 -19.65 17.44 -6.91
N GLU A 183 -19.46 16.28 -7.54
CA GLU A 183 -19.75 14.97 -6.91
C GLU A 183 -18.97 14.79 -5.59
N PHE A 184 -17.71 15.20 -5.56
CA PHE A 184 -16.92 15.16 -4.34
C PHE A 184 -17.46 16.10 -3.27
N LEU A 185 -17.88 17.32 -3.61
CA LEU A 185 -18.47 18.27 -2.64
C LEU A 185 -19.78 17.76 -2.03
N GLU A 186 -20.54 16.98 -2.77
CA GLU A 186 -21.80 16.37 -2.27
C GLU A 186 -21.56 15.06 -1.50
N PHE A 187 -20.36 14.49 -1.55
CA PHE A 187 -20.08 13.17 -0.98
C PHE A 187 -20.38 13.06 0.52
N HIS A 188 -20.23 14.15 1.28
CA HIS A 188 -20.52 14.16 2.72
C HIS A 188 -22.02 14.06 3.04
N LYS A 189 -22.90 14.36 2.07
CA LYS A 189 -24.37 14.26 2.22
C LYS A 189 -24.88 12.84 1.96
N ALA A 190 -24.07 11.99 1.31
CA ALA A 190 -24.45 10.61 1.04
C ALA A 190 -24.65 9.84 2.38
N GLU A 191 -25.81 9.26 2.56
CA GLU A 191 -26.09 8.38 3.69
C GLU A 191 -25.14 7.18 3.67
N SER A 192 -24.66 6.76 4.84
CA SER A 192 -23.92 5.52 4.99
C SER A 192 -24.92 4.38 4.81
N GLU A 193 -24.88 3.73 3.65
CA GLU A 193 -25.55 2.43 3.50
C GLU A 193 -25.00 1.50 4.59
N GLY A 194 -25.93 1.04 5.43
CA GLY A 194 -25.72 0.32 6.68
C GLY A 194 -25.15 -1.10 6.54
#